data_bd88e44b63184618d5ded8aa997f6284
#
_entry.id   bd88e44b63184618d5ded8aa997f6284
#
_cell.length_a   1.000
_cell.length_b   1.000
_cell.length_c   1.000
_cell.angle_alpha   90.00
_cell.angle_beta   90.00
_cell.angle_gamma   90.00
#
_symmetry.space_group_name_H-M   'P 1'
#
loop_
_entity.id
_entity.type
_entity.pdbx_description
1 polymer ?
#
loop_
_entity_poly.entity_id
_entity_poly.type
_entity_poly.pdbx_seq_one_letter_code
_entity_poly.pdbx_strand_id
1 'polypeptide(L)'
;YIAKIWVTGYDNNLVKQGKIRKEEFPHNKAAVLQMFAFNLRKEKFQDRRVRKAISLAFDFDWANDKLFYNQYERLYSYFTNTGMEATGLPLGKELEILNRYRSRLDAEIFTTPPANPEHKTPEQSRENLKQAVKLLKEAGYDFKDGKMINLKDGTPLTLEIIDNSANGKSFTRVMLPFINNLKKIGIDAHFRTIEVNVYKNRLDSFDFDIAIIALAMSQMPGNEQKEMWGSESAMIKGSYNIPGVVNPVADELIAG
;
A
#
# COMPACT_ATOMS: atom_id res chain seq x y z
N TYR A 1 -9.27 -7.49 -15.93
CA TYR A 1 -8.04 -7.35 -16.73
C TYR A 1 -6.91 -8.15 -16.09
N ILE A 2 -6.29 -9.04 -16.85
CA ILE A 2 -5.12 -9.81 -16.42
C ILE A 2 -3.99 -9.47 -17.38
N ALA A 3 -2.95 -8.81 -16.90
CA ALA A 3 -1.81 -8.34 -17.68
C ALA A 3 -1.22 -9.45 -18.58
N LYS A 4 -1.07 -10.66 -18.05
CA LYS A 4 -0.60 -11.81 -18.82
C LYS A 4 -1.47 -12.07 -20.06
N ILE A 5 -2.80 -12.12 -19.91
CA ILE A 5 -3.72 -12.38 -21.03
C ILE A 5 -3.63 -11.26 -22.07
N TRP A 6 -3.55 -10.00 -21.62
CA TRP A 6 -3.40 -8.86 -22.50
C TRP A 6 -2.12 -8.94 -23.34
N VAL A 7 -1.01 -9.31 -22.74
CA VAL A 7 0.29 -9.34 -23.41
C VAL A 7 0.46 -10.60 -24.26
N THR A 8 0.09 -11.79 -23.76
CA THR A 8 0.41 -13.06 -24.41
C THR A 8 -0.79 -13.76 -25.06
N GLY A 9 -2.01 -13.48 -24.62
CA GLY A 9 -3.22 -14.19 -25.10
C GLY A 9 -3.67 -13.78 -26.50
N TYR A 10 -3.20 -12.63 -26.96
CA TYR A 10 -3.51 -12.10 -28.30
C TYR A 10 -2.38 -12.27 -29.31
N ASP A 11 -1.31 -12.98 -28.99
CA ASP A 11 -0.29 -13.38 -29.97
C ASP A 11 -0.74 -14.66 -30.69
N ASN A 12 -1.67 -14.51 -31.62
CA ASN A 12 -2.24 -15.62 -32.38
C ASN A 12 -2.50 -15.22 -33.85
N ASN A 13 -2.84 -16.23 -34.65
CA ASN A 13 -3.05 -16.04 -36.08
C ASN A 13 -4.22 -15.10 -36.42
N LEU A 14 -5.24 -14.99 -35.57
CA LEU A 14 -6.40 -14.12 -35.83
C LEU A 14 -6.00 -12.64 -35.71
N VAL A 15 -5.12 -12.31 -34.79
CA VAL A 15 -4.55 -10.96 -34.67
C VAL A 15 -3.63 -10.68 -35.86
N LYS A 16 -2.76 -11.63 -36.21
CA LYS A 16 -1.86 -11.50 -37.39
C LYS A 16 -2.61 -11.33 -38.70
N GLN A 17 -3.78 -11.93 -38.83
CA GLN A 17 -4.69 -11.79 -39.99
C GLN A 17 -5.59 -10.55 -39.93
N GLY A 18 -5.46 -9.71 -38.90
CA GLY A 18 -6.31 -8.52 -38.73
C GLY A 18 -7.79 -8.79 -38.38
N LYS A 19 -8.14 -10.06 -38.06
CA LYS A 19 -9.50 -10.44 -37.63
C LYS A 19 -9.83 -10.03 -36.20
N ILE A 20 -8.80 -9.84 -35.36
CA ILE A 20 -8.88 -9.29 -34.01
C ILE A 20 -7.93 -8.10 -33.94
N ARG A 21 -8.44 -6.96 -33.49
CA ARG A 21 -7.65 -5.76 -33.23
C ARG A 21 -7.56 -5.53 -31.72
N LYS A 22 -6.34 -5.30 -31.25
CA LYS A 22 -6.05 -4.96 -29.85
C LYS A 22 -5.80 -3.46 -29.78
N GLU A 23 -6.57 -2.75 -28.96
CA GLU A 23 -6.45 -1.30 -28.81
C GLU A 23 -6.44 -0.90 -27.33
N GLU A 24 -5.70 0.15 -27.02
CA GLU A 24 -5.68 0.80 -25.71
C GLU A 24 -6.37 2.16 -25.82
N PHE A 25 -7.30 2.40 -24.92
CA PHE A 25 -8.03 3.65 -24.85
C PHE A 25 -7.63 4.40 -23.57
N PRO A 26 -6.78 5.43 -23.67
CA PRO A 26 -6.45 6.25 -22.51
C PRO A 26 -7.70 6.95 -21.97
N HIS A 27 -7.79 7.10 -20.67
CA HIS A 27 -8.89 7.78 -20.00
C HIS A 27 -8.41 8.56 -18.78
N ASN A 28 -9.20 9.57 -18.38
CA ASN A 28 -8.92 10.43 -17.24
C ASN A 28 -9.76 10.06 -16.00
N LYS A 29 -10.13 8.80 -15.84
CA LYS A 29 -10.82 8.34 -14.64
C LYS A 29 -9.81 8.22 -13.50
N ALA A 30 -10.24 8.54 -12.27
CA ALA A 30 -9.44 8.29 -11.08
C ALA A 30 -8.98 6.82 -11.05
N ALA A 31 -7.74 6.60 -10.65
CA ALA A 31 -7.21 5.26 -10.53
C ALA A 31 -7.91 4.49 -9.40
N VAL A 32 -8.13 3.19 -9.60
CA VAL A 32 -8.51 2.30 -8.51
C VAL A 32 -7.25 1.97 -7.72
N LEU A 33 -7.25 2.32 -6.44
CA LEU A 33 -6.12 2.09 -5.54
C LEU A 33 -6.16 0.67 -5.02
N GLN A 34 -5.32 -0.21 -5.54
CA GLN A 34 -5.07 -1.51 -4.94
C GLN A 34 -3.88 -1.40 -4.00
N MET A 35 -4.07 -1.76 -2.73
CA MET A 35 -3.08 -1.52 -1.70
C MET A 35 -3.03 -2.60 -0.63
N PHE A 36 -1.93 -2.62 0.10
CA PHE A 36 -1.75 -3.36 1.34
C PHE A 36 -2.10 -2.42 2.51
N ALA A 37 -3.31 -2.54 3.03
CA ALA A 37 -3.79 -1.72 4.13
C ALA A 37 -3.29 -2.26 5.47
N PHE A 38 -2.45 -1.49 6.17
CA PHE A 38 -2.06 -1.78 7.54
C PHE A 38 -3.21 -1.49 8.50
N ASN A 39 -3.42 -2.36 9.48
CA ASN A 39 -4.35 -2.07 10.57
C ASN A 39 -3.67 -1.20 11.63
N LEU A 40 -3.85 0.10 11.55
CA LEU A 40 -3.22 1.09 12.44
C LEU A 40 -3.72 1.01 13.90
N ARG A 41 -4.77 0.21 14.17
CA ARG A 41 -5.23 -0.10 15.54
C ARG A 41 -4.26 -1.04 16.26
N LYS A 42 -3.42 -1.77 15.52
CA LYS A 42 -2.37 -2.63 16.07
C LYS A 42 -1.15 -1.80 16.46
N GLU A 43 -0.67 -1.93 17.69
CA GLU A 43 0.47 -1.16 18.22
C GLU A 43 1.70 -1.20 17.31
N LYS A 44 2.05 -2.38 16.78
CA LYS A 44 3.18 -2.58 15.86
C LYS A 44 3.13 -1.74 14.58
N PHE A 45 1.95 -1.25 14.18
CA PHE A 45 1.79 -0.42 12.97
C PHE A 45 1.57 1.06 13.28
N GLN A 46 1.49 1.47 14.52
CA GLN A 46 1.37 2.89 14.87
C GLN A 46 2.65 3.65 14.51
N ASP A 47 3.81 3.03 14.71
CA ASP A 47 5.08 3.61 14.29
C ASP A 47 5.22 3.57 12.75
N ARG A 48 5.32 4.76 12.15
CA ARG A 48 5.47 4.93 10.69
C ARG A 48 6.73 4.24 10.15
N ARG A 49 7.81 4.16 10.96
CA ARG A 49 9.07 3.53 10.56
C ARG A 49 8.90 2.04 10.30
N VAL A 50 8.07 1.36 11.09
CA VAL A 50 7.74 -0.06 10.87
C VAL A 50 7.00 -0.24 9.54
N ARG A 51 6.00 0.59 9.26
CA ARG A 51 5.26 0.53 7.99
C ARG A 51 6.16 0.83 6.78
N LYS A 52 7.05 1.84 6.91
CA LYS A 52 8.03 2.19 5.87
C LYS A 52 9.02 1.05 5.63
N ALA A 53 9.51 0.39 6.68
CA ALA A 53 10.38 -0.78 6.58
C ALA A 53 9.72 -1.94 5.82
N ILE A 54 8.46 -2.24 6.12
CA ILE A 54 7.70 -3.27 5.42
C ILE A 54 7.49 -2.90 3.95
N SER A 55 7.18 -1.63 3.66
CA SER A 55 7.02 -1.13 2.29
C SER A 55 8.31 -1.22 1.45
N LEU A 56 9.47 -1.01 2.07
CA LEU A 56 10.80 -1.16 1.43
C LEU A 56 11.12 -2.61 1.05
N ALA A 57 10.50 -3.58 1.69
CA ALA A 57 10.68 -4.99 1.36
C ALA A 57 9.85 -5.45 0.14
N PHE A 58 8.89 -4.64 -0.31
CA PHE A 58 8.05 -4.95 -1.47
C PHE A 58 8.71 -4.48 -2.76
N ASP A 59 9.28 -5.43 -3.51
CA ASP A 59 9.90 -5.19 -4.82
C ASP A 59 8.83 -5.13 -5.92
N PHE A 60 8.25 -3.94 -6.10
CA PHE A 60 7.24 -3.71 -7.13
C PHE A 60 7.84 -3.80 -8.55
N ASP A 61 9.05 -3.29 -8.76
CA ASP A 61 9.68 -3.24 -10.08
C ASP A 61 9.90 -4.67 -10.61
N TRP A 62 10.40 -5.57 -9.75
CA TRP A 62 10.51 -6.99 -10.10
C TRP A 62 9.14 -7.62 -10.39
N ALA A 63 8.14 -7.36 -9.55
CA ALA A 63 6.80 -7.91 -9.73
C ALA A 63 6.17 -7.39 -11.03
N ASN A 64 6.34 -6.11 -11.33
CA ASN A 64 5.83 -5.50 -12.56
C ASN A 64 6.49 -6.10 -13.81
N ASP A 65 7.81 -6.24 -13.80
CA ASP A 65 8.55 -6.83 -14.93
C ASP A 65 8.19 -8.33 -15.10
N LYS A 66 8.30 -9.13 -14.06
CA LYS A 66 8.21 -10.61 -14.16
C LYS A 66 6.80 -11.17 -14.14
N LEU A 67 5.85 -10.49 -13.46
CA LEU A 67 4.50 -11.00 -13.26
C LEU A 67 3.45 -10.21 -14.03
N PHE A 68 3.66 -8.92 -14.20
CA PHE A 68 2.69 -8.00 -14.77
C PHE A 68 3.10 -7.42 -16.14
N TYR A 69 4.24 -7.85 -16.68
CA TYR A 69 4.69 -7.48 -18.05
C TYR A 69 4.78 -5.96 -18.23
N ASN A 70 5.18 -5.23 -17.19
CA ASN A 70 5.26 -3.77 -17.16
C ASN A 70 3.94 -3.05 -17.47
N GLN A 71 2.80 -3.67 -17.10
CA GLN A 71 1.46 -3.13 -17.39
C GLN A 71 0.88 -2.33 -16.21
N TYR A 72 1.59 -2.20 -15.11
CA TYR A 72 1.12 -1.48 -13.92
C TYR A 72 2.08 -0.38 -13.50
N GLU A 73 1.53 0.58 -12.79
CA GLU A 73 2.25 1.66 -12.12
C GLU A 73 2.06 1.57 -10.61
N ARG A 74 3.13 1.83 -9.83
CA ARG A 74 3.02 1.91 -8.38
C ARG A 74 2.50 3.28 -7.99
N LEU A 75 1.32 3.31 -7.38
CA LEU A 75 0.66 4.55 -6.98
C LEU A 75 1.27 5.09 -5.69
N TYR A 76 1.41 6.41 -5.58
CA TYR A 76 1.88 7.13 -4.37
C TYR A 76 0.88 8.19 -3.89
N SER A 77 -0.17 8.43 -4.65
CA SER A 77 -1.26 9.35 -4.30
C SER A 77 -2.60 8.61 -4.26
N TYR A 78 -3.46 8.99 -3.33
CA TYR A 78 -4.85 8.50 -3.31
C TYR A 78 -5.69 9.08 -4.45
N PHE A 79 -5.24 10.14 -5.09
CA PHE A 79 -5.94 10.83 -6.16
C PHE A 79 -5.22 10.71 -7.51
N THR A 80 -4.47 9.63 -7.71
CA THR A 80 -3.76 9.39 -8.98
C THR A 80 -4.71 9.47 -10.18
N ASN A 81 -4.23 10.10 -11.25
CA ASN A 81 -4.96 10.38 -12.47
C ASN A 81 -6.15 11.36 -12.26
N THR A 82 -6.04 12.26 -11.30
CA THR A 82 -6.98 13.37 -11.08
C THR A 82 -6.22 14.69 -10.94
N GLY A 83 -6.93 15.81 -11.01
CA GLY A 83 -6.35 17.13 -10.75
C GLY A 83 -5.90 17.37 -9.30
N MET A 84 -6.14 16.41 -8.40
CA MET A 84 -5.75 16.47 -6.98
C MET A 84 -4.58 15.53 -6.65
N GLU A 85 -3.96 14.94 -7.66
CA GLU A 85 -2.81 14.08 -7.44
C GLU A 85 -1.64 14.87 -6.83
N ALA A 86 -1.07 14.33 -5.75
CA ALA A 86 0.13 14.90 -5.15
C ALA A 86 1.35 14.61 -6.04
N THR A 87 1.82 15.61 -6.79
CA THR A 87 2.90 15.46 -7.79
C THR A 87 4.24 16.04 -7.35
N GLY A 88 4.29 16.71 -6.20
CA GLY A 88 5.50 17.36 -5.70
C GLY A 88 5.35 17.88 -4.29
N LEU A 89 6.18 18.84 -3.91
CA LEU A 89 6.03 19.56 -2.64
C LEU A 89 4.78 20.46 -2.69
N PRO A 90 4.09 20.65 -1.55
CA PRO A 90 2.96 21.55 -1.49
C PRO A 90 3.36 22.98 -1.86
N LEU A 91 2.58 23.64 -2.70
CA LEU A 91 2.82 25.00 -3.20
C LEU A 91 1.58 25.88 -3.05
N GLY A 92 1.76 27.20 -3.13
CA GLY A 92 0.68 28.17 -3.17
C GLY A 92 -0.31 28.01 -2.01
N LYS A 93 -1.60 27.92 -2.33
CA LYS A 93 -2.68 27.82 -1.33
C LYS A 93 -2.63 26.53 -0.51
N GLU A 94 -2.21 25.41 -1.11
CA GLU A 94 -2.00 24.15 -0.39
C GLU A 94 -0.95 24.32 0.72
N LEU A 95 0.21 24.91 0.39
CA LEU A 95 1.25 25.19 1.37
C LEU A 95 0.78 26.15 2.47
N GLU A 96 0.00 27.16 2.14
CA GLU A 96 -0.58 28.09 3.13
C GLU A 96 -1.49 27.37 4.12
N ILE A 97 -2.34 26.46 3.64
CA ILE A 97 -3.22 25.65 4.48
C ILE A 97 -2.38 24.71 5.38
N LEU A 98 -1.45 23.95 4.80
CA LEU A 98 -0.62 22.99 5.54
C LEU A 98 0.29 23.69 6.56
N ASN A 99 0.76 24.90 6.31
CA ASN A 99 1.56 25.67 7.25
C ASN A 99 0.83 25.99 8.56
N ARG A 100 -0.50 26.07 8.57
CA ARG A 100 -1.30 26.24 9.81
C ARG A 100 -1.14 25.03 10.76
N TYR A 101 -0.80 23.87 10.19
CA TYR A 101 -0.66 22.60 10.91
C TYR A 101 0.79 22.13 10.99
N ARG A 102 1.77 22.95 10.58
CA ARG A 102 3.17 22.55 10.41
C ARG A 102 3.78 21.87 11.65
N SER A 103 3.44 22.34 12.85
CA SER A 103 3.92 21.75 14.10
C SER A 103 3.28 20.39 14.45
N ARG A 104 2.19 20.04 13.79
CA ARG A 104 1.42 18.79 13.99
C ARG A 104 1.58 17.81 12.83
N LEU A 105 2.24 18.22 11.77
CA LEU A 105 2.51 17.42 10.58
C LEU A 105 3.95 16.94 10.54
N ASP A 106 4.19 15.82 9.86
CA ASP A 106 5.53 15.32 9.59
C ASP A 106 6.29 16.31 8.71
N ALA A 107 7.52 16.66 9.10
CA ALA A 107 8.37 17.56 8.34
C ALA A 107 8.64 17.07 6.91
N GLU A 108 8.60 15.76 6.68
CA GLU A 108 8.78 15.14 5.36
C GLU A 108 7.76 15.64 4.33
N ILE A 109 6.54 16.03 4.76
CA ILE A 109 5.51 16.61 3.89
C ILE A 109 6.00 17.88 3.19
N PHE A 110 6.86 18.65 3.85
CA PHE A 110 7.35 19.95 3.35
C PHE A 110 8.73 19.89 2.69
N THR A 111 9.40 18.74 2.76
CA THR A 111 10.82 18.60 2.35
C THR A 111 11.07 17.51 1.32
N THR A 112 10.16 16.57 1.19
CA THR A 112 10.35 15.38 0.35
C THR A 112 9.12 15.17 -0.54
N PRO A 113 9.27 15.21 -1.87
CA PRO A 113 8.17 14.88 -2.77
C PRO A 113 7.66 13.46 -2.52
N PRO A 114 6.35 13.21 -2.68
CA PRO A 114 5.81 11.86 -2.56
C PRO A 114 6.45 10.94 -3.60
N ALA A 115 6.99 9.82 -3.15
CA ALA A 115 7.61 8.82 -4.01
C ALA A 115 7.52 7.44 -3.40
N ASN A 116 7.55 6.43 -4.26
CA ASN A 116 7.68 5.04 -3.85
C ASN A 116 9.15 4.60 -3.84
N PRO A 117 9.51 3.62 -3.01
CA PRO A 117 10.81 2.97 -3.11
C PRO A 117 11.00 2.34 -4.49
N GLU A 118 12.14 2.58 -5.11
CA GLU A 118 12.54 1.96 -6.38
C GLU A 118 13.37 0.71 -6.13
N HIS A 119 13.21 -0.30 -7.00
CA HIS A 119 13.92 -1.57 -6.98
C HIS A 119 14.49 -1.91 -8.38
N LYS A 120 14.96 -0.89 -9.09
CA LYS A 120 15.42 -1.01 -10.48
C LYS A 120 16.66 -1.87 -10.64
N THR A 121 17.46 -1.99 -9.59
CA THR A 121 18.67 -2.83 -9.59
C THR A 121 18.74 -3.72 -8.35
N PRO A 122 19.47 -4.86 -8.42
CA PRO A 122 19.71 -5.71 -7.25
C PRO A 122 20.38 -4.97 -6.09
N GLU A 123 21.22 -3.96 -6.40
CA GLU A 123 21.89 -3.11 -5.42
C GLU A 123 20.88 -2.24 -4.67
N GLN A 124 19.96 -1.59 -5.38
CA GLN A 124 18.87 -0.81 -4.77
C GLN A 124 17.99 -1.69 -3.89
N SER A 125 17.60 -2.88 -4.36
CA SER A 125 16.79 -3.82 -3.57
C SER A 125 17.51 -4.23 -2.28
N ARG A 126 18.83 -4.45 -2.32
CA ARG A 126 19.64 -4.73 -1.13
C ARG A 126 19.72 -3.53 -0.18
N GLU A 127 19.91 -2.33 -0.72
CA GLU A 127 19.95 -1.11 0.07
C GLU A 127 18.61 -0.81 0.74
N ASN A 128 17.49 -1.02 0.04
CA ASN A 128 16.15 -0.92 0.61
C ASN A 128 15.96 -1.87 1.81
N LEU A 129 16.44 -3.11 1.72
CA LEU A 129 16.37 -4.05 2.85
C LEU A 129 17.27 -3.62 4.02
N LYS A 130 18.45 -3.06 3.77
CA LYS A 130 19.30 -2.49 4.84
C LYS A 130 18.62 -1.30 5.51
N GLN A 131 18.02 -0.41 4.70
CA GLN A 131 17.27 0.73 5.21
C GLN A 131 16.06 0.28 6.04
N ALA A 132 15.37 -0.79 5.61
CA ALA A 132 14.27 -1.38 6.36
C ALA A 132 14.73 -1.88 7.75
N VAL A 133 15.86 -2.60 7.82
CA VAL A 133 16.45 -3.03 9.09
C VAL A 133 16.80 -1.84 9.99
N LYS A 134 17.40 -0.78 9.42
CA LYS A 134 17.73 0.44 10.15
C LYS A 134 16.48 1.08 10.76
N LEU A 135 15.42 1.23 9.97
CA LEU A 135 14.14 1.80 10.44
C LEU A 135 13.51 0.96 11.56
N LEU A 136 13.57 -0.37 11.46
CA LEU A 136 13.08 -1.26 12.51
C LEU A 136 13.88 -1.11 13.80
N LYS A 137 15.22 -1.00 13.71
CA LYS A 137 16.07 -0.74 14.89
C LYS A 137 15.74 0.61 15.53
N GLU A 138 15.59 1.65 14.75
CA GLU A 138 15.17 2.98 15.22
C GLU A 138 13.76 2.95 15.85
N ALA A 139 12.90 2.03 15.43
CA ALA A 139 11.56 1.82 15.98
C ALA A 139 11.54 0.92 17.24
N GLY A 140 12.71 0.52 17.76
CA GLY A 140 12.82 -0.27 18.99
C GLY A 140 12.80 -1.77 18.78
N TYR A 141 13.16 -2.25 17.59
CA TYR A 141 13.37 -3.67 17.31
C TYR A 141 14.84 -3.98 17.13
N ASP A 142 15.25 -5.23 17.36
CA ASP A 142 16.59 -5.70 16.99
C ASP A 142 16.58 -7.20 16.63
N PHE A 143 17.63 -7.65 15.95
CA PHE A 143 17.79 -9.04 15.58
C PHE A 143 18.16 -9.90 16.79
N LYS A 144 17.43 -11.01 16.97
CA LYS A 144 17.79 -12.09 17.88
C LYS A 144 17.41 -13.42 17.22
N ASP A 145 18.38 -14.30 17.08
CA ASP A 145 18.19 -15.66 16.50
C ASP A 145 17.48 -15.65 15.13
N GLY A 146 17.85 -14.69 14.27
CA GLY A 146 17.29 -14.54 12.92
C GLY A 146 15.90 -13.91 12.86
N LYS A 147 15.36 -13.44 13.99
CA LYS A 147 14.05 -12.77 14.09
C LYS A 147 14.22 -11.32 14.52
N MET A 148 13.34 -10.46 14.03
CA MET A 148 13.21 -9.09 14.48
C MET A 148 12.35 -9.06 15.74
N ILE A 149 12.95 -8.72 16.88
CA ILE A 149 12.32 -8.77 18.21
C ILE A 149 12.08 -7.36 18.72
N ASN A 150 10.90 -7.09 19.24
CA ASN A 150 10.57 -5.87 19.96
C ASN A 150 11.37 -5.84 21.28
N LEU A 151 12.19 -4.81 21.47
CA LEU A 151 13.05 -4.68 22.65
C LEU A 151 12.30 -4.38 23.93
N LYS A 152 11.05 -3.88 23.84
CA LYS A 152 10.21 -3.54 24.99
C LYS A 152 9.66 -4.78 25.70
N ASP A 153 9.23 -5.79 24.92
CA ASP A 153 8.50 -6.96 25.45
C ASP A 153 9.08 -8.31 25.02
N GLY A 154 10.09 -8.32 24.16
CA GLY A 154 10.75 -9.52 23.67
C GLY A 154 9.95 -10.30 22.62
N THR A 155 8.83 -9.75 22.10
CA THR A 155 8.00 -10.43 21.11
C THR A 155 8.58 -10.32 19.70
N PRO A 156 8.48 -11.39 18.87
CA PRO A 156 8.88 -11.32 17.48
C PRO A 156 7.90 -10.49 16.66
N LEU A 157 8.41 -9.72 15.68
CA LEU A 157 7.58 -9.03 14.72
C LEU A 157 7.03 -10.03 13.70
N THR A 158 5.74 -10.31 13.83
CA THR A 158 5.00 -11.22 12.95
C THR A 158 3.95 -10.46 12.16
N LEU A 159 3.63 -10.93 10.94
CA LEU A 159 2.62 -10.32 10.06
C LEU A 159 1.73 -11.39 9.45
N GLU A 160 0.42 -11.18 9.49
CA GLU A 160 -0.53 -11.89 8.66
C GLU A 160 -1.05 -10.97 7.56
N ILE A 161 -0.88 -11.37 6.30
CA ILE A 161 -1.41 -10.65 5.12
C ILE A 161 -2.59 -11.47 4.61
N ILE A 162 -3.77 -10.85 4.56
CA ILE A 162 -4.99 -11.53 4.11
C ILE A 162 -5.48 -10.97 2.78
N ASP A 163 -6.02 -11.87 1.95
CA ASP A 163 -6.71 -11.56 0.70
C ASP A 163 -7.99 -12.38 0.59
N ASN A 164 -8.98 -11.91 -0.15
CA ASN A 164 -10.20 -12.66 -0.38
C ASN A 164 -10.06 -13.63 -1.56
N SER A 165 -10.76 -14.75 -1.49
CA SER A 165 -10.70 -15.82 -2.49
C SER A 165 -11.28 -15.44 -3.86
N ALA A 166 -12.06 -14.36 -3.96
CA ALA A 166 -12.55 -13.87 -5.24
C ALA A 166 -11.43 -13.39 -6.16
N ASN A 167 -10.28 -12.97 -5.59
CA ASN A 167 -9.07 -12.63 -6.34
C ASN A 167 -8.33 -13.87 -6.88
N GLY A 168 -8.79 -15.07 -6.56
CA GLY A 168 -8.18 -16.32 -6.96
C GLY A 168 -6.74 -16.45 -6.44
N LYS A 169 -5.84 -16.92 -7.31
CA LYS A 169 -4.42 -17.03 -6.99
C LYS A 169 -3.57 -15.84 -7.47
N SER A 170 -4.21 -14.73 -7.83
CA SER A 170 -3.53 -13.59 -8.47
C SER A 170 -2.42 -13.03 -7.60
N PHE A 171 -2.64 -12.90 -6.29
CA PHE A 171 -1.66 -12.35 -5.36
C PHE A 171 -0.63 -13.34 -4.83
N THR A 172 -0.87 -14.64 -4.91
CA THR A 172 0.08 -15.64 -4.36
C THR A 172 1.49 -15.47 -4.94
N ARG A 173 1.59 -15.24 -6.26
CA ARG A 173 2.88 -15.06 -6.93
C ARG A 173 3.60 -13.77 -6.52
N VAL A 174 2.84 -12.73 -6.19
CA VAL A 174 3.37 -11.43 -5.73
C VAL A 174 3.82 -11.53 -4.28
N MET A 175 3.06 -12.27 -3.46
CA MET A 175 3.33 -12.39 -2.01
C MET A 175 4.56 -13.22 -1.69
N LEU A 176 4.85 -14.27 -2.45
CA LEU A 176 6.00 -15.13 -2.16
C LEU A 176 7.34 -14.39 -2.13
N PRO A 177 7.73 -13.59 -3.14
CA PRO A 177 8.95 -12.80 -3.08
C PRO A 177 8.92 -11.75 -1.96
N PHE A 178 7.79 -11.13 -1.72
CA PHE A 178 7.62 -10.15 -0.64
C PHE A 178 7.85 -10.79 0.74
N ILE A 179 7.22 -11.93 1.02
CA ILE A 179 7.43 -12.69 2.26
C ILE A 179 8.89 -13.11 2.42
N ASN A 180 9.55 -13.54 1.33
CA ASN A 180 10.96 -13.86 1.37
C ASN A 180 11.85 -12.65 1.72
N ASN A 181 11.52 -11.46 1.22
CA ASN A 181 12.22 -10.24 1.59
C ASN A 181 11.96 -9.85 3.05
N LEU A 182 10.72 -9.96 3.53
CA LEU A 182 10.38 -9.75 4.94
C LEU A 182 11.17 -10.71 5.86
N LYS A 183 11.28 -11.97 5.48
CA LYS A 183 12.08 -12.95 6.22
C LYS A 183 13.57 -12.58 6.28
N LYS A 184 14.14 -12.03 5.20
CA LYS A 184 15.55 -11.55 5.19
C LYS A 184 15.81 -10.44 6.21
N ILE A 185 14.80 -9.64 6.52
CA ILE A 185 14.86 -8.59 7.54
C ILE A 185 14.30 -9.04 8.90
N GLY A 186 14.14 -10.35 9.10
CA GLY A 186 13.76 -10.97 10.38
C GLY A 186 12.26 -10.92 10.71
N ILE A 187 11.42 -10.49 9.78
CA ILE A 187 9.96 -10.47 9.97
C ILE A 187 9.35 -11.80 9.56
N ASP A 188 8.61 -12.44 10.47
CA ASP A 188 7.87 -13.65 10.19
C ASP A 188 6.49 -13.30 9.61
N ALA A 189 6.36 -13.45 8.29
CA ALA A 189 5.17 -13.05 7.56
C ALA A 189 4.48 -14.22 6.88
N HIS A 190 3.14 -14.24 6.96
CA HIS A 190 2.29 -15.27 6.36
C HIS A 190 1.23 -14.63 5.47
N PHE A 191 1.00 -15.22 4.30
CA PHE A 191 -0.06 -14.82 3.39
C PHE A 191 -1.18 -15.85 3.38
N ARG A 192 -2.42 -15.41 3.51
CA ARG A 192 -3.61 -16.27 3.50
C ARG A 192 -4.68 -15.71 2.58
N THR A 193 -5.14 -16.56 1.66
CA THR A 193 -6.37 -16.32 0.90
C THR A 193 -7.52 -16.97 1.65
N ILE A 194 -8.54 -16.21 1.99
CA ILE A 194 -9.69 -16.66 2.78
C ILE A 194 -11.01 -16.42 2.02
N GLU A 195 -12.04 -17.15 2.41
CA GLU A 195 -13.37 -17.06 1.81
C GLU A 195 -13.93 -15.63 1.97
N VAL A 196 -14.69 -15.15 0.98
CA VAL A 196 -15.12 -13.73 0.86
C VAL A 196 -15.87 -13.22 2.09
N ASN A 197 -16.81 -14.01 2.63
CA ASN A 197 -17.57 -13.58 3.80
C ASN A 197 -16.73 -13.58 5.07
N VAL A 198 -15.83 -14.56 5.21
CA VAL A 198 -14.87 -14.59 6.32
C VAL A 198 -13.91 -13.39 6.23
N TYR A 199 -13.43 -13.07 5.03
CA TYR A 199 -12.59 -11.90 4.79
C TYR A 199 -13.31 -10.62 5.20
N LYS A 200 -14.57 -10.43 4.74
CA LYS A 200 -15.38 -9.27 5.11
C LYS A 200 -15.57 -9.18 6.62
N ASN A 201 -15.94 -10.27 7.27
CA ASN A 201 -16.16 -10.31 8.72
C ASN A 201 -14.89 -9.93 9.49
N ARG A 202 -13.70 -10.39 9.03
CA ARG A 202 -12.42 -10.01 9.63
C ARG A 202 -12.10 -8.54 9.44
N LEU A 203 -12.39 -7.95 8.27
CA LEU A 203 -12.24 -6.50 8.06
C LEU A 203 -13.18 -5.73 8.99
N ASP A 204 -14.46 -6.10 9.04
CA ASP A 204 -15.49 -5.42 9.83
C ASP A 204 -15.21 -5.50 11.35
N SER A 205 -14.58 -6.57 11.81
CA SER A 205 -14.18 -6.76 13.21
C SER A 205 -12.76 -6.29 13.53
N PHE A 206 -12.04 -5.72 12.54
CA PHE A 206 -10.65 -5.27 12.65
C PHE A 206 -9.64 -6.40 12.97
N ASP A 207 -9.99 -7.66 12.65
CA ASP A 207 -9.16 -8.83 12.89
C ASP A 207 -8.23 -9.13 11.70
N PHE A 208 -7.25 -8.28 11.47
CA PHE A 208 -6.20 -8.46 10.47
C PHE A 208 -4.96 -7.65 10.85
N ASP A 209 -3.81 -8.01 10.29
CA ASP A 209 -2.61 -7.18 10.33
C ASP A 209 -2.50 -6.32 9.07
N ILE A 210 -2.47 -6.97 7.91
CA ILE A 210 -2.45 -6.32 6.59
C ILE A 210 -3.52 -6.99 5.73
N ALA A 211 -4.34 -6.17 5.08
CA ALA A 211 -5.34 -6.65 4.13
C ALA A 211 -5.06 -6.11 2.72
N ILE A 212 -5.26 -6.95 1.70
CA ILE A 212 -5.23 -6.50 0.31
C ILE A 212 -6.60 -5.95 -0.03
N ILE A 213 -6.69 -4.65 -0.22
CA ILE A 213 -7.94 -3.95 -0.53
C ILE A 213 -7.84 -3.18 -1.83
N ALA A 214 -9.00 -2.84 -2.41
CA ALA A 214 -9.11 -1.92 -3.53
C ALA A 214 -10.11 -0.82 -3.18
N LEU A 215 -9.70 0.43 -3.32
CA LEU A 215 -10.56 1.60 -3.12
C LEU A 215 -10.75 2.32 -4.44
N ALA A 216 -12.00 2.52 -4.83
CA ALA A 216 -12.35 3.39 -5.95
C ALA A 216 -12.42 4.83 -5.45
N MET A 217 -11.59 5.70 -6.02
CA MET A 217 -11.59 7.12 -5.68
C MET A 217 -12.45 7.90 -6.68
N SER A 218 -13.03 9.00 -6.21
CA SER A 218 -13.73 9.96 -7.05
C SER A 218 -12.77 10.98 -7.65
N GLN A 219 -13.09 11.49 -8.84
CA GLN A 219 -12.39 12.67 -9.40
C GLN A 219 -12.64 13.93 -8.59
N MET A 220 -13.79 14.00 -7.92
CA MET A 220 -14.16 15.09 -7.02
C MET A 220 -14.49 14.48 -5.66
N PRO A 221 -13.55 14.51 -4.72
CA PRO A 221 -13.79 14.01 -3.37
C PRO A 221 -14.89 14.79 -2.68
N GLY A 222 -15.69 14.06 -1.89
CA GLY A 222 -16.83 14.60 -1.16
C GLY A 222 -16.91 14.00 0.26
N ASN A 223 -18.13 13.78 0.72
CA ASN A 223 -18.39 13.28 2.09
C ASN A 223 -17.81 11.88 2.37
N GLU A 224 -17.55 11.09 1.32
CA GLU A 224 -16.90 9.78 1.46
C GLU A 224 -15.50 9.88 2.11
N GLN A 225 -14.85 11.05 2.03
CA GLN A 225 -13.55 11.26 2.67
C GLN A 225 -13.64 11.16 4.20
N LYS A 226 -14.77 11.58 4.79
CA LYS A 226 -15.03 11.42 6.23
C LYS A 226 -15.13 9.95 6.62
N GLU A 227 -15.76 9.13 5.77
CA GLU A 227 -15.90 7.70 6.02
C GLU A 227 -14.60 6.93 5.80
N MET A 228 -13.75 7.36 4.87
CA MET A 228 -12.48 6.70 4.53
C MET A 228 -11.34 7.07 5.46
N TRP A 229 -11.27 8.32 5.90
CA TRP A 229 -10.09 8.87 6.59
C TRP A 229 -10.39 9.56 7.91
N GLY A 230 -11.67 9.83 8.22
CA GLY A 230 -12.07 10.51 9.45
C GLY A 230 -11.84 9.63 10.68
N SER A 231 -11.35 10.24 11.77
CA SER A 231 -11.05 9.53 13.02
C SER A 231 -12.30 8.88 13.64
N GLU A 232 -13.47 9.49 13.52
CA GLU A 232 -14.74 8.95 14.02
C GLU A 232 -15.08 7.59 13.37
N SER A 233 -14.78 7.42 12.09
CA SER A 233 -15.06 6.18 11.36
C SER A 233 -14.08 5.04 11.70
N ALA A 234 -12.95 5.35 12.32
CA ALA A 234 -11.89 4.37 12.59
C ALA A 234 -12.34 3.18 13.45
N MET A 235 -13.30 3.37 14.36
CA MET A 235 -13.79 2.33 15.26
C MET A 235 -15.19 1.83 14.91
N ILE A 236 -15.77 2.30 13.78
CA ILE A 236 -17.08 1.85 13.32
C ILE A 236 -16.91 0.59 12.47
N LYS A 237 -17.49 -0.51 12.92
CA LYS A 237 -17.48 -1.79 12.20
C LYS A 237 -18.13 -1.63 10.82
N GLY A 238 -17.44 -2.14 9.78
CA GLY A 238 -17.90 -2.04 8.41
C GLY A 238 -17.74 -0.68 7.75
N SER A 239 -17.08 0.29 8.40
CA SER A 239 -16.72 1.57 7.79
C SER A 239 -15.68 1.41 6.67
N TYR A 240 -15.59 2.42 5.81
CA TYR A 240 -14.56 2.48 4.77
C TYR A 240 -13.17 2.86 5.30
N ASN A 241 -13.05 3.28 6.57
CA ASN A 241 -11.76 3.49 7.22
C ASN A 241 -11.14 2.15 7.66
N ILE A 242 -10.91 1.29 6.67
CA ILE A 242 -10.33 -0.04 6.88
C ILE A 242 -8.99 0.03 7.62
N PRO A 243 -8.05 0.93 7.27
CA PRO A 243 -6.76 1.05 7.97
C PRO A 243 -6.90 1.50 9.43
N GLY A 244 -8.00 2.16 9.81
CA GLY A 244 -8.16 2.74 11.14
C GLY A 244 -7.34 4.01 11.33
N VAL A 245 -7.39 4.89 10.34
CA VAL A 245 -6.73 6.20 10.41
C VAL A 245 -7.37 7.05 11.50
N VAL A 246 -6.54 7.56 12.40
CA VAL A 246 -6.92 8.54 13.43
C VAL A 246 -5.92 9.68 13.34
N ASN A 247 -6.33 10.81 12.76
CA ASN A 247 -5.48 11.97 12.58
C ASN A 247 -6.30 13.26 12.68
N PRO A 248 -6.18 14.01 13.80
CA PRO A 248 -6.94 15.24 13.99
C PRO A 248 -6.69 16.32 12.92
N VAL A 249 -5.50 16.35 12.30
CA VAL A 249 -5.24 17.30 11.20
C VAL A 249 -5.99 16.89 9.94
N ALA A 250 -6.05 15.57 9.65
CA ALA A 250 -6.87 15.07 8.54
C ALA A 250 -8.36 15.38 8.76
N ASP A 251 -8.86 15.21 10.00
CA ASP A 251 -10.24 15.54 10.35
C ASP A 251 -10.57 17.02 10.10
N GLU A 252 -9.68 17.92 10.54
CA GLU A 252 -9.84 19.35 10.33
C GLU A 252 -9.77 19.74 8.83
N LEU A 253 -8.89 19.11 8.05
CA LEU A 253 -8.78 19.35 6.61
C LEU A 253 -9.97 18.80 5.81
N ILE A 254 -10.58 17.71 6.25
CA ILE A 254 -11.78 17.12 5.62
C ILE A 254 -13.04 17.94 5.97
N ALA A 255 -13.06 18.56 7.14
CA ALA A 255 -14.21 19.34 7.61
C ALA A 255 -14.29 20.75 6.97
N GLY A 256 -13.17 21.31 6.54
CA GLY A 256 -13.06 22.67 5.96
C GLY A 256 -13.12 22.70 4.46
#